data_0859e3792f8be6dc1ddb9711c96584fe
#
_entry.id   0859e3792f8be6dc1ddb9711c96584fe
#
_cell.length_a   1.000
_cell.length_b   1.000
_cell.length_c   1.000
_cell.angle_alpha   90.00
_cell.angle_beta   90.00
_cell.angle_gamma   90.00
#
_symmetry.space_group_name_H-M   'P 1'
#
loop_
_entity.id
_entity.type
_entity.pdbx_description
1 polymer ?
#
loop_
_entity_poly.entity_id
_entity_poly.type
_entity_poly.pdbx_seq_one_letter_code
_entity_poly.pdbx_strand_id
1 'polypeptide(L)'
;MQQTLWYNFQMIKQLSLILSLILIVSCANEEQPTEQDAKDFLAEVQLRAETEGPVIYSASWISSNFITYDSQVVLADFSKRYTLKSLEQARVASTFDNLELDPEDRRALDIIKNGFVMPPPLNEELAGELSGIMTELEAMYGSGTHCFSENDCYDLEGFESIIDNSRDPDELLKAWNGWREIGKPMKDKYLRMVDIGNEGAQDLGFDGLSDLWFSKYDMPVSEFSETVDRVYEDLKPLYESLQCHVRAELNEFYGDDVVPDEGSIPAHILGNMWAQSWANVYDLVYQEESTGEPIDLTKVINDRGLTEIEMVEIAEDFFLSLGFEPLEDTFWERSLFVKPADRNVVCHASAWDINPKTQDLRIKMCIEKNAEDFSTIHHELGHIFYYQAYAHKPSVFQSGANDGFHEAVGDLLSLSITPNYLQKIGFVSEEEAELAKENGIAFLMKQALDGVVPTPWTLMLDKWRMAVFNGDLSEDEMNDYWWELREKYQGVRSPNERPADAFDPGAKYHIPGNTPYTRYYLARVLQYQFHESLCNDIGFEGPLHECSIYDSEIAGEKLRAMLSMGQSQPWQDALESIIGTRELSGTAMLNYYAPLKEWLDVQNEGRSCGW
;
A
#
# COMPACT_ATOMS: atom_id res chain seq x y z
N MET A 1 69.60 41.79 -26.05
CA MET A 1 69.18 41.12 -24.78
C MET A 1 68.29 41.99 -23.88
N GLN A 2 68.38 43.33 -23.92
CA GLN A 2 67.45 44.21 -23.12
C GLN A 2 66.06 44.43 -23.75
N GLN A 3 65.90 44.34 -25.05
CA GLN A 3 64.61 44.54 -25.73
C GLN A 3 63.69 43.32 -25.62
N THR A 4 64.23 42.10 -25.47
CA THR A 4 63.44 40.86 -25.32
C THR A 4 62.86 40.69 -23.88
N LEU A 5 63.53 41.26 -22.88
CA LEU A 5 63.06 41.28 -21.50
C LEU A 5 61.90 42.28 -21.29
N TRP A 6 61.89 43.38 -22.04
CA TRP A 6 60.78 44.37 -21.91
C TRP A 6 59.47 43.91 -22.55
N TYR A 7 59.60 43.19 -23.68
CA TYR A 7 58.41 42.56 -24.32
C TYR A 7 57.77 41.45 -23.48
N ASN A 8 58.58 40.61 -22.83
CA ASN A 8 58.09 39.57 -21.95
C ASN A 8 57.41 40.16 -20.69
N PHE A 9 57.88 41.28 -20.17
CA PHE A 9 57.32 41.94 -18.99
C PHE A 9 55.98 42.64 -19.31
N GLN A 10 55.79 43.17 -20.50
CA GLN A 10 54.49 43.70 -20.98
C GLN A 10 53.49 42.61 -21.27
N MET A 11 53.89 41.47 -21.83
CA MET A 11 53.04 40.34 -22.11
C MET A 11 52.55 39.66 -20.81
N ILE A 12 53.40 39.55 -19.80
CA ILE A 12 53.04 39.01 -18.48
C ILE A 12 52.05 39.95 -17.76
N LYS A 13 52.21 41.28 -17.85
CA LYS A 13 51.23 42.23 -17.31
C LYS A 13 49.89 42.20 -18.04
N GLN A 14 49.87 42.03 -19.36
CA GLN A 14 48.62 41.86 -20.12
C GLN A 14 47.95 40.52 -19.84
N LEU A 15 48.69 39.42 -19.70
CA LEU A 15 48.14 38.13 -19.26
C LEU A 15 47.60 38.18 -17.83
N SER A 16 48.29 38.87 -16.89
CA SER A 16 47.78 39.04 -15.52
C SER A 16 46.51 39.89 -15.47
N LEU A 17 46.36 40.94 -16.33
CA LEU A 17 45.14 41.72 -16.40
C LEU A 17 43.98 40.91 -17.04
N ILE A 18 44.25 40.10 -18.06
CA ILE A 18 43.26 39.22 -18.67
C ILE A 18 42.85 38.09 -17.72
N LEU A 19 43.79 37.51 -16.95
CA LEU A 19 43.45 36.53 -15.90
C LEU A 19 42.64 37.17 -14.76
N SER A 20 42.95 38.42 -14.38
CA SER A 20 42.16 39.14 -13.36
C SER A 20 40.78 39.55 -13.87
N LEU A 21 40.59 39.82 -15.16
CA LEU A 21 39.26 40.05 -15.75
C LEU A 21 38.46 38.76 -15.91
N ILE A 22 39.13 37.62 -16.19
CA ILE A 22 38.46 36.29 -16.25
C ILE A 22 38.04 35.83 -14.86
N LEU A 23 38.79 36.15 -13.80
CA LEU A 23 38.40 35.88 -12.43
C LEU A 23 37.30 36.78 -11.87
N ILE A 24 37.03 37.95 -12.49
CA ILE A 24 35.93 38.85 -12.10
C ILE A 24 34.63 38.50 -12.87
N VAL A 25 34.72 37.84 -14.02
CA VAL A 25 33.54 37.33 -14.77
C VAL A 25 33.07 35.95 -14.26
N SER A 26 33.81 35.31 -13.35
CA SER A 26 33.44 34.03 -12.73
C SER A 26 32.64 34.17 -11.44
N CYS A 27 32.24 35.37 -11.01
CA CYS A 27 31.06 35.58 -10.18
C CYS A 27 29.91 35.96 -11.14
N ALA A 28 29.51 35.04 -12.01
CA ALA A 28 28.14 35.06 -12.49
C ALA A 28 27.27 35.02 -11.25
N ASN A 29 26.49 36.05 -10.98
CA ASN A 29 25.30 35.91 -10.15
C ASN A 29 24.59 34.68 -10.73
N GLU A 30 24.47 33.61 -9.97
CA GLU A 30 23.45 32.61 -10.28
C GLU A 30 22.15 33.42 -10.29
N GLU A 31 21.60 33.64 -11.47
CA GLU A 31 20.29 34.27 -11.59
C GLU A 31 19.35 33.43 -10.74
N GLN A 32 18.72 34.07 -9.76
CA GLN A 32 17.73 33.37 -8.93
C GLN A 32 16.64 32.84 -9.87
N PRO A 33 16.23 31.57 -9.70
CA PRO A 33 15.20 30.99 -10.55
C PRO A 33 13.92 31.83 -10.51
N THR A 34 13.22 31.88 -11.63
CA THR A 34 11.98 32.64 -11.81
C THR A 34 10.76 31.73 -11.90
N GLU A 35 9.56 32.30 -11.77
CA GLU A 35 8.30 31.57 -12.02
C GLU A 35 8.27 30.97 -13.44
N GLN A 36 8.83 31.66 -14.46
CA GLN A 36 8.86 31.12 -15.79
C GLN A 36 9.79 29.91 -15.91
N ASP A 37 10.93 29.90 -15.19
CA ASP A 37 11.84 28.75 -15.18
C ASP A 37 11.16 27.52 -14.55
N ALA A 38 10.33 27.71 -13.51
CA ALA A 38 9.53 26.64 -12.91
C ALA A 38 8.49 26.08 -13.90
N LYS A 39 7.78 26.94 -14.62
CA LYS A 39 6.81 26.53 -15.65
C LYS A 39 7.46 25.80 -16.83
N ASP A 40 8.60 26.29 -17.30
CA ASP A 40 9.36 25.64 -18.37
C ASP A 40 9.88 24.26 -17.91
N PHE A 41 10.32 24.14 -16.68
CA PHE A 41 10.71 22.87 -16.06
C PHE A 41 9.52 21.88 -15.96
N LEU A 42 8.35 22.32 -15.48
CA LEU A 42 7.15 21.48 -15.42
C LEU A 42 6.72 20.99 -16.81
N ALA A 43 6.85 21.85 -17.84
CA ALA A 43 6.58 21.45 -19.23
C ALA A 43 7.59 20.39 -19.73
N GLU A 44 8.87 20.46 -19.33
CA GLU A 44 9.87 19.42 -19.65
C GLU A 44 9.53 18.10 -18.95
N VAL A 45 9.14 18.15 -17.67
CA VAL A 45 8.71 16.96 -16.90
C VAL A 45 7.51 16.30 -17.57
N GLN A 46 6.50 17.09 -17.97
CA GLN A 46 5.31 16.58 -18.69
C GLN A 46 5.71 15.90 -20.00
N LEU A 47 6.53 16.55 -20.83
CA LEU A 47 6.98 15.98 -22.11
C LEU A 47 7.73 14.67 -21.91
N ARG A 48 8.59 14.61 -20.88
CA ARG A 48 9.32 13.39 -20.55
C ARG A 48 8.38 12.27 -20.12
N ALA A 49 7.41 12.54 -19.23
CA ALA A 49 6.44 11.56 -18.80
C ALA A 49 5.64 10.98 -19.98
N GLU A 50 5.22 11.82 -20.93
CA GLU A 50 4.49 11.39 -22.13
C GLU A 50 5.34 10.58 -23.12
N THR A 51 6.66 10.79 -23.15
CA THR A 51 7.56 10.15 -24.14
C THR A 51 8.30 8.94 -23.58
N GLU A 52 8.80 9.00 -22.36
CA GLU A 52 9.57 7.93 -21.71
C GLU A 52 8.69 7.01 -20.86
N GLY A 53 7.59 7.52 -20.27
CA GLY A 53 6.67 6.75 -19.44
C GLY A 53 6.15 5.49 -20.13
N PRO A 54 5.56 5.57 -21.33
CA PRO A 54 5.07 4.39 -22.04
C PRO A 54 6.17 3.36 -22.34
N VAL A 55 7.43 3.79 -22.47
CA VAL A 55 8.57 2.87 -22.73
C VAL A 55 8.93 2.09 -21.47
N ILE A 56 9.06 2.76 -20.32
CA ILE A 56 9.40 2.08 -19.06
C ILE A 56 8.26 1.15 -18.59
N TYR A 57 7.00 1.59 -18.70
CA TYR A 57 5.84 0.75 -18.34
C TYR A 57 5.71 -0.46 -19.28
N SER A 58 5.99 -0.29 -20.59
CA SER A 58 6.04 -1.42 -21.52
C SER A 58 7.18 -2.41 -21.19
N ALA A 59 8.36 -1.91 -20.80
CA ALA A 59 9.48 -2.75 -20.38
C ALA A 59 9.13 -3.55 -19.10
N SER A 60 8.46 -2.92 -18.14
CA SER A 60 7.96 -3.57 -16.93
C SER A 60 6.88 -4.63 -17.25
N TRP A 61 5.95 -4.31 -18.16
CA TRP A 61 4.95 -5.25 -18.64
C TRP A 61 5.58 -6.49 -19.29
N ILE A 62 6.56 -6.28 -20.18
CA ILE A 62 7.29 -7.37 -20.83
C ILE A 62 8.02 -8.23 -19.80
N SER A 63 8.70 -7.60 -18.83
CA SER A 63 9.44 -8.31 -17.79
C SER A 63 8.54 -9.18 -16.91
N SER A 64 7.30 -8.74 -16.64
CA SER A 64 6.33 -9.50 -15.86
C SER A 64 5.66 -10.64 -16.64
N ASN A 65 5.52 -10.50 -17.97
CA ASN A 65 4.79 -11.43 -18.84
C ASN A 65 5.70 -12.36 -19.68
N PHE A 66 7.00 -12.04 -19.76
CA PHE A 66 8.04 -12.82 -20.45
C PHE A 66 9.30 -12.80 -19.59
N ILE A 67 9.32 -13.66 -18.57
CA ILE A 67 10.41 -13.73 -17.59
C ILE A 67 11.62 -14.41 -18.22
N THR A 68 12.53 -13.62 -18.77
CA THR A 68 13.78 -14.05 -19.38
C THR A 68 14.94 -13.20 -18.88
N TYR A 69 16.17 -13.69 -19.04
CA TYR A 69 17.36 -12.89 -18.75
C TYR A 69 17.36 -11.56 -19.50
N ASP A 70 17.01 -11.59 -20.80
CA ASP A 70 17.04 -10.38 -21.64
C ASP A 70 15.97 -9.36 -21.23
N SER A 71 14.74 -9.80 -20.89
CA SER A 71 13.69 -8.89 -20.41
C SER A 71 14.08 -8.21 -19.09
N GLN A 72 14.72 -8.94 -18.18
CA GLN A 72 15.22 -8.40 -16.92
C GLN A 72 16.35 -7.37 -17.14
N VAL A 73 17.30 -7.65 -18.04
CA VAL A 73 18.39 -6.73 -18.39
C VAL A 73 17.83 -5.44 -19.00
N VAL A 74 16.85 -5.55 -19.92
CA VAL A 74 16.20 -4.39 -20.54
C VAL A 74 15.50 -3.54 -19.50
N LEU A 75 14.69 -4.15 -18.64
CA LEU A 75 13.98 -3.43 -17.57
C LEU A 75 14.96 -2.75 -16.62
N ALA A 76 16.02 -3.44 -16.18
CA ALA A 76 17.00 -2.89 -15.24
C ALA A 76 17.69 -1.63 -15.81
N ASP A 77 18.06 -1.63 -17.11
CA ASP A 77 18.67 -0.47 -17.75
C ASP A 77 17.70 0.72 -17.89
N PHE A 78 16.46 0.46 -18.33
CA PHE A 78 15.44 1.49 -18.43
C PHE A 78 15.08 2.05 -17.05
N SER A 79 14.85 1.22 -16.05
CA SER A 79 14.51 1.64 -14.68
C SER A 79 15.62 2.51 -14.09
N LYS A 80 16.88 2.08 -14.21
CA LYS A 80 18.04 2.86 -13.73
C LYS A 80 18.08 4.25 -14.34
N ARG A 81 17.96 4.35 -15.65
CA ARG A 81 18.00 5.67 -16.36
C ARG A 81 16.82 6.54 -15.97
N TYR A 82 15.64 5.95 -15.90
CA TYR A 82 14.41 6.67 -15.53
C TYR A 82 14.50 7.22 -14.11
N THR A 83 14.94 6.39 -13.14
CA THR A 83 15.11 6.78 -11.74
C THR A 83 16.13 7.89 -11.56
N LEU A 84 17.32 7.78 -12.22
CA LEU A 84 18.35 8.82 -12.14
C LEU A 84 17.84 10.16 -12.67
N LYS A 85 17.07 10.15 -13.77
CA LYS A 85 16.50 11.39 -14.32
C LYS A 85 15.39 11.95 -13.43
N SER A 86 14.57 11.10 -12.83
CA SER A 86 13.55 11.54 -11.87
C SER A 86 14.18 12.17 -10.63
N LEU A 87 15.29 11.62 -10.13
CA LEU A 87 16.03 12.20 -9.02
C LEU A 87 16.63 13.58 -9.38
N GLU A 88 17.20 13.72 -10.59
CA GLU A 88 17.64 15.02 -11.10
C GLU A 88 16.49 16.03 -11.13
N GLN A 89 15.31 15.61 -11.61
CA GLN A 89 14.11 16.46 -11.64
C GLN A 89 13.65 16.85 -10.22
N ALA A 90 13.66 15.93 -9.24
CA ALA A 90 13.33 16.27 -7.86
C ALA A 90 14.29 17.31 -7.26
N ARG A 91 15.60 17.19 -7.56
CA ARG A 91 16.62 18.17 -7.14
C ARG A 91 16.44 19.53 -7.81
N VAL A 92 16.06 19.56 -9.08
CA VAL A 92 15.71 20.82 -9.76
C VAL A 92 14.45 21.42 -9.15
N ALA A 93 13.42 20.61 -8.89
CA ALA A 93 12.19 21.09 -8.25
C ALA A 93 12.46 21.78 -6.91
N SER A 94 13.37 21.26 -6.07
CA SER A 94 13.73 21.90 -4.80
C SER A 94 14.37 23.28 -4.94
N THR A 95 14.96 23.63 -6.10
CA THR A 95 15.50 24.97 -6.34
C THR A 95 14.42 26.05 -6.45
N PHE A 96 13.16 25.66 -6.66
CA PHE A 96 12.00 26.55 -6.76
C PHE A 96 11.22 26.73 -5.45
N ASP A 97 11.68 26.14 -4.33
CA ASP A 97 10.94 26.14 -3.04
C ASP A 97 10.63 27.55 -2.54
N ASN A 98 11.52 28.51 -2.75
CA ASN A 98 11.38 29.89 -2.28
C ASN A 98 10.60 30.80 -3.25
N LEU A 99 10.07 30.29 -4.36
CA LEU A 99 9.29 31.09 -5.31
C LEU A 99 7.81 31.16 -4.88
N GLU A 100 7.20 32.33 -5.09
CA GLU A 100 5.74 32.46 -5.06
C GLU A 100 5.20 31.93 -6.41
N LEU A 101 4.47 30.82 -6.40
CA LEU A 101 3.92 30.15 -7.57
C LEU A 101 2.41 29.97 -7.43
N ASP A 102 1.74 29.74 -8.55
CA ASP A 102 0.36 29.27 -8.53
C ASP A 102 0.27 27.97 -7.71
N PRO A 103 -0.85 27.73 -6.97
CA PRO A 103 -1.01 26.52 -6.14
C PRO A 103 -0.83 25.21 -6.92
N GLU A 104 -1.26 25.16 -8.18
CA GLU A 104 -1.12 23.98 -9.04
C GLU A 104 0.35 23.70 -9.39
N ASP A 105 1.11 24.74 -9.78
CA ASP A 105 2.55 24.64 -10.09
C ASP A 105 3.33 24.24 -8.83
N ARG A 106 3.02 24.85 -7.65
CA ARG A 106 3.64 24.48 -6.38
C ARG A 106 3.39 23.02 -6.05
N ARG A 107 2.11 22.57 -6.13
CA ARG A 107 1.73 21.18 -5.88
C ARG A 107 2.46 20.21 -6.81
N ALA A 108 2.57 20.53 -8.09
CA ALA A 108 3.29 19.71 -9.05
C ALA A 108 4.77 19.54 -8.68
N LEU A 109 5.44 20.62 -8.25
CA LEU A 109 6.83 20.57 -7.80
C LEU A 109 6.98 19.74 -6.50
N ASP A 110 6.07 19.88 -5.56
CA ASP A 110 6.09 19.12 -4.30
C ASP A 110 5.89 17.62 -4.55
N ILE A 111 4.99 17.23 -5.45
CA ILE A 111 4.79 15.84 -5.87
C ILE A 111 6.06 15.26 -6.53
N ILE A 112 6.74 16.04 -7.39
CA ILE A 112 8.00 15.61 -8.02
C ILE A 112 9.08 15.36 -6.96
N LYS A 113 9.15 16.19 -5.90
CA LYS A 113 10.12 16.03 -4.81
C LYS A 113 9.81 14.83 -3.91
N ASN A 114 8.56 14.63 -3.52
CA ASN A 114 8.18 13.59 -2.56
C ASN A 114 7.91 12.22 -3.18
N GLY A 115 8.16 12.05 -4.48
CA GLY A 115 7.97 10.80 -5.20
C GLY A 115 8.95 9.67 -4.83
N PHE A 116 9.92 9.91 -3.94
CA PHE A 116 10.92 8.92 -3.53
C PHE A 116 10.61 8.35 -2.16
N VAL A 117 10.90 7.05 -2.01
CA VAL A 117 10.78 6.35 -0.72
C VAL A 117 12.13 6.37 0.02
N MET A 118 13.24 6.19 -0.71
CA MET A 118 14.59 6.18 -0.16
C MET A 118 15.51 6.91 -1.15
N PRO A 119 15.55 8.26 -1.11
CA PRO A 119 16.35 9.05 -2.04
C PRO A 119 17.85 8.87 -1.77
N PRO A 120 18.65 8.60 -2.80
CA PRO A 120 20.10 8.60 -2.64
C PRO A 120 20.61 10.04 -2.46
N PRO A 121 21.59 10.27 -1.55
CA PRO A 121 22.18 11.57 -1.32
C PRO A 121 23.01 12.06 -2.51
N LEU A 122 23.43 13.34 -2.46
CA LEU A 122 24.33 13.94 -3.46
C LEU A 122 25.72 13.31 -3.45
N ASN A 123 26.14 12.76 -2.31
CA ASN A 123 27.40 12.05 -2.19
C ASN A 123 27.34 10.71 -2.94
N GLU A 124 28.06 10.59 -4.05
CA GLU A 124 28.06 9.40 -4.92
C GLU A 124 28.52 8.12 -4.20
N GLU A 125 29.44 8.21 -3.22
CA GLU A 125 29.91 7.07 -2.44
C GLU A 125 28.78 6.54 -1.55
N LEU A 126 28.10 7.44 -0.83
CA LEU A 126 26.95 7.09 0.00
C LEU A 126 25.74 6.60 -0.83
N ALA A 127 25.50 7.20 -2.00
CA ALA A 127 24.48 6.73 -2.92
C ALA A 127 24.74 5.30 -3.40
N GLY A 128 26.01 4.97 -3.68
CA GLY A 128 26.43 3.62 -4.02
C GLY A 128 26.28 2.64 -2.86
N GLU A 129 26.66 3.05 -1.65
CA GLU A 129 26.48 2.29 -0.42
C GLU A 129 25.00 1.98 -0.15
N LEU A 130 24.13 3.00 -0.25
CA LEU A 130 22.68 2.85 -0.08
C LEU A 130 22.10 1.78 -1.02
N SER A 131 22.40 1.88 -2.31
CA SER A 131 21.95 0.91 -3.31
C SER A 131 22.43 -0.52 -3.00
N GLY A 132 23.67 -0.66 -2.51
CA GLY A 132 24.22 -1.94 -2.07
C GLY A 132 23.45 -2.52 -0.87
N ILE A 133 23.24 -1.72 0.16
CA ILE A 133 22.51 -2.12 1.37
C ILE A 133 21.06 -2.52 1.05
N MET A 134 20.34 -1.74 0.25
CA MET A 134 18.96 -2.06 -0.13
C MET A 134 18.89 -3.41 -0.86
N THR A 135 19.80 -3.65 -1.81
CA THR A 135 19.89 -4.94 -2.52
C THR A 135 20.21 -6.10 -1.58
N GLU A 136 21.12 -5.89 -0.61
CA GLU A 136 21.47 -6.92 0.37
C GLU A 136 20.30 -7.23 1.31
N LEU A 137 19.57 -6.23 1.80
CA LEU A 137 18.39 -6.41 2.67
C LEU A 137 17.28 -7.19 1.96
N GLU A 138 16.99 -6.86 0.70
CA GLU A 138 16.03 -7.62 -0.10
C GLU A 138 16.48 -9.08 -0.31
N ALA A 139 17.75 -9.28 -0.64
CA ALA A 139 18.31 -10.61 -0.84
C ALA A 139 18.30 -11.45 0.46
N MET A 140 18.62 -10.83 1.61
CA MET A 140 18.57 -11.49 2.92
C MET A 140 17.15 -11.94 3.27
N TYR A 141 16.14 -11.12 2.99
CA TYR A 141 14.75 -11.51 3.19
C TYR A 141 14.32 -12.59 2.21
N GLY A 142 14.52 -12.38 0.91
CA GLY A 142 14.04 -13.29 -0.15
C GLY A 142 14.71 -14.67 -0.15
N SER A 143 15.94 -14.78 0.38
CA SER A 143 16.65 -16.05 0.58
C SER A 143 16.64 -16.54 2.02
N GLY A 144 15.84 -15.90 2.89
CA GLY A 144 15.75 -16.19 4.32
C GLY A 144 15.40 -17.65 4.58
N THR A 145 16.22 -18.32 5.35
CA THR A 145 16.00 -19.70 5.77
C THR A 145 16.52 -19.88 7.19
N HIS A 146 15.87 -20.75 7.97
CA HIS A 146 16.38 -21.15 9.27
C HIS A 146 16.37 -22.66 9.41
N CYS A 147 17.45 -23.21 9.98
CA CYS A 147 17.62 -24.65 10.19
C CYS A 147 17.72 -24.95 11.68
N PHE A 148 16.85 -25.78 12.18
CA PHE A 148 16.92 -26.34 13.54
C PHE A 148 17.93 -27.50 13.63
N SER A 149 18.18 -28.17 12.48
CA SER A 149 19.20 -29.20 12.30
C SER A 149 19.56 -29.32 10.80
N GLU A 150 20.56 -30.13 10.44
CA GLU A 150 20.99 -30.34 9.02
C GLU A 150 19.85 -30.73 8.04
N ASN A 151 18.78 -31.35 8.53
CA ASN A 151 17.67 -31.83 7.71
C ASN A 151 16.31 -31.20 8.12
N ASP A 152 16.31 -30.17 8.95
CA ASP A 152 15.12 -29.51 9.47
C ASP A 152 15.24 -28.00 9.21
N CYS A 153 15.19 -27.63 7.92
CA CYS A 153 15.37 -26.27 7.42
C CYS A 153 14.11 -25.82 6.69
N TYR A 154 13.70 -24.59 6.94
CA TYR A 154 12.51 -23.97 6.34
C TYR A 154 12.83 -22.57 5.82
N ASP A 155 12.25 -22.22 4.70
CA ASP A 155 12.07 -20.86 4.21
C ASP A 155 10.73 -20.27 4.70
N LEU A 156 10.36 -19.10 4.21
CA LEU A 156 9.10 -18.46 4.60
C LEU A 156 7.88 -19.34 4.29
N GLU A 157 7.79 -19.88 3.08
CA GLU A 157 6.66 -20.71 2.65
C GLU A 157 6.51 -21.96 3.55
N GLY A 158 7.64 -22.59 3.89
CA GLY A 158 7.66 -23.71 4.81
C GLY A 158 7.18 -23.35 6.22
N PHE A 159 7.58 -22.20 6.74
CA PHE A 159 7.12 -21.72 8.04
C PHE A 159 5.65 -21.27 8.02
N GLU A 160 5.21 -20.57 6.98
CA GLU A 160 3.80 -20.17 6.83
C GLU A 160 2.91 -21.41 6.73
N SER A 161 3.30 -22.44 6.00
CA SER A 161 2.55 -23.70 5.94
C SER A 161 2.34 -24.34 7.32
N ILE A 162 3.32 -24.25 8.24
CA ILE A 162 3.15 -24.72 9.63
C ILE A 162 2.18 -23.81 10.38
N ILE A 163 2.35 -22.50 10.31
CA ILE A 163 1.50 -21.52 11.00
C ILE A 163 0.03 -21.62 10.56
N ASP A 164 -0.21 -21.88 9.29
CA ASP A 164 -1.56 -21.94 8.72
C ASP A 164 -2.28 -23.25 9.10
N ASN A 165 -1.56 -24.36 9.15
CA ASN A 165 -2.17 -25.69 9.22
C ASN A 165 -2.03 -26.37 10.60
N SER A 166 -1.02 -26.02 11.41
CA SER A 166 -0.85 -26.63 12.72
C SER A 166 -1.78 -26.01 13.76
N ARG A 167 -2.12 -26.82 14.77
CA ARG A 167 -2.78 -26.37 15.99
C ARG A 167 -1.97 -26.77 17.24
N ASP A 168 -0.75 -27.26 17.06
CA ASP A 168 0.18 -27.57 18.16
C ASP A 168 0.94 -26.29 18.56
N PRO A 169 0.74 -25.76 19.78
CA PRO A 169 1.34 -24.48 20.19
C PRO A 169 2.88 -24.53 20.24
N ASP A 170 3.50 -25.68 20.52
CA ASP A 170 4.95 -25.82 20.54
C ASP A 170 5.53 -25.81 19.11
N GLU A 171 4.85 -26.44 18.15
CA GLU A 171 5.23 -26.43 16.74
C GLU A 171 5.05 -25.02 16.15
N LEU A 172 3.94 -24.34 16.43
CA LEU A 172 3.68 -22.95 16.05
C LEU A 172 4.74 -22.01 16.63
N LEU A 173 5.11 -22.16 17.90
CA LEU A 173 6.15 -21.36 18.55
C LEU A 173 7.52 -21.60 17.92
N LYS A 174 7.84 -22.84 17.58
CA LYS A 174 9.08 -23.20 16.90
C LYS A 174 9.17 -22.51 15.52
N ALA A 175 8.12 -22.61 14.72
CA ALA A 175 8.05 -22.01 13.40
C ALA A 175 8.13 -20.47 13.49
N TRP A 176 7.37 -19.88 14.39
CA TRP A 176 7.36 -18.44 14.62
C TRP A 176 8.74 -17.88 15.02
N ASN A 177 9.43 -18.52 15.94
CA ASN A 177 10.79 -18.16 16.34
C ASN A 177 11.79 -18.37 15.20
N GLY A 178 11.69 -19.46 14.46
CA GLY A 178 12.59 -19.78 13.36
C GLY A 178 12.64 -18.71 12.29
N TRP A 179 11.48 -18.22 11.85
CA TRP A 179 11.45 -17.16 10.84
C TRP A 179 12.08 -15.84 11.33
N ARG A 180 11.95 -15.51 12.61
CA ARG A 180 12.49 -14.25 13.15
C ARG A 180 14.01 -14.20 13.25
N GLU A 181 14.68 -15.34 13.18
CA GLU A 181 16.16 -15.38 13.16
C GLU A 181 16.75 -14.67 11.92
N ILE A 182 16.01 -14.58 10.82
CA ILE A 182 16.48 -13.90 9.61
C ILE A 182 16.64 -12.38 9.80
N GLY A 183 15.89 -11.78 10.73
CA GLY A 183 15.93 -10.34 10.99
C GLY A 183 17.22 -9.89 11.65
N LYS A 184 17.80 -10.70 12.55
CA LYS A 184 18.96 -10.31 13.34
C LYS A 184 20.13 -9.72 12.53
N PRO A 185 20.62 -10.36 11.46
CA PRO A 185 21.72 -9.83 10.66
C PRO A 185 21.35 -8.61 9.80
N MET A 186 20.08 -8.21 9.75
CA MET A 186 19.62 -7.05 8.98
C MET A 186 19.72 -5.74 9.77
N LYS A 187 19.75 -5.77 11.11
CA LYS A 187 19.61 -4.62 12.00
C LYS A 187 20.56 -3.48 11.68
N ASP A 188 21.87 -3.75 11.70
CA ASP A 188 22.91 -2.74 11.45
C ASP A 188 22.78 -2.14 10.03
N LYS A 189 22.47 -2.99 9.04
CA LYS A 189 22.27 -2.56 7.66
C LYS A 189 21.04 -1.67 7.51
N TYR A 190 19.96 -2.02 8.19
CA TYR A 190 18.73 -1.22 8.18
C TYR A 190 18.97 0.18 8.77
N LEU A 191 19.65 0.26 9.93
CA LEU A 191 20.02 1.55 10.53
C LEU A 191 20.90 2.37 9.60
N ARG A 192 21.92 1.74 9.00
CA ARG A 192 22.80 2.43 8.05
C ARG A 192 22.06 2.93 6.82
N MET A 193 21.08 2.17 6.30
CA MET A 193 20.18 2.60 5.23
C MET A 193 19.38 3.83 5.62
N VAL A 194 18.84 3.86 6.84
CA VAL A 194 18.08 5.00 7.36
C VAL A 194 18.94 6.25 7.47
N ASP A 195 20.17 6.13 8.00
CA ASP A 195 21.11 7.25 8.10
C ASP A 195 21.37 7.89 6.74
N ILE A 196 21.70 7.06 5.74
CA ILE A 196 21.98 7.55 4.38
C ILE A 196 20.72 8.10 3.71
N GLY A 197 19.58 7.46 3.92
CA GLY A 197 18.29 7.91 3.40
C GLY A 197 17.87 9.27 3.97
N ASN A 198 18.12 9.52 5.26
CA ASN A 198 17.88 10.82 5.88
C ASN A 198 18.74 11.92 5.22
N GLU A 199 20.02 11.66 4.92
CA GLU A 199 20.87 12.60 4.17
C GLU A 199 20.30 12.86 2.77
N GLY A 200 19.83 11.83 2.08
CA GLY A 200 19.18 11.96 0.78
C GLY A 200 17.88 12.77 0.82
N ALA A 201 17.06 12.61 1.87
CA ALA A 201 15.86 13.40 2.07
C ALA A 201 16.19 14.88 2.34
N GLN A 202 17.24 15.15 3.12
CA GLN A 202 17.73 16.51 3.38
C GLN A 202 18.26 17.19 2.12
N ASP A 203 18.91 16.46 1.22
CA ASP A 203 19.34 16.96 -0.09
C ASP A 203 18.16 17.37 -1.00
N LEU A 204 16.95 16.89 -0.73
CA LEU A 204 15.72 17.27 -1.40
C LEU A 204 14.93 18.37 -0.65
N GLY A 205 15.44 18.87 0.49
CA GLY A 205 14.84 19.95 1.26
C GLY A 205 13.89 19.52 2.38
N PHE A 206 13.83 18.23 2.72
CA PHE A 206 13.07 17.69 3.84
C PHE A 206 13.92 17.61 5.11
N ASP A 207 13.29 17.59 6.28
CA ASP A 207 14.01 17.42 7.56
C ASP A 207 14.62 16.01 7.70
N GLY A 208 14.01 15.01 7.06
CA GLY A 208 14.45 13.62 7.02
C GLY A 208 13.41 12.72 6.33
N LEU A 209 13.59 11.41 6.43
CA LEU A 209 12.72 10.41 5.79
C LEU A 209 11.27 10.48 6.30
N SER A 210 11.05 10.74 7.59
CA SER A 210 9.68 10.89 8.12
C SER A 210 8.96 12.07 7.46
N ASP A 211 9.61 13.23 7.37
CA ASP A 211 9.04 14.41 6.72
C ASP A 211 8.77 14.14 5.23
N LEU A 212 9.73 13.55 4.52
CA LEU A 212 9.56 13.15 3.12
C LEU A 212 8.35 12.21 2.93
N TRP A 213 8.24 11.15 3.74
CA TRP A 213 7.19 10.13 3.57
C TRP A 213 5.79 10.65 3.84
N PHE A 214 5.65 11.52 4.86
CA PHE A 214 4.35 12.03 5.28
C PHE A 214 3.97 13.36 4.61
N SER A 215 4.90 14.05 3.92
CA SER A 215 4.61 15.28 3.16
C SER A 215 3.53 15.08 2.09
N LYS A 216 3.39 13.86 1.56
CA LYS A 216 2.39 13.50 0.53
C LYS A 216 0.94 13.43 1.05
N TYR A 217 0.72 13.54 2.37
CA TYR A 217 -0.62 13.54 2.94
C TYR A 217 -1.21 14.95 3.15
N ASP A 218 -0.62 15.99 2.53
CA ASP A 218 -1.15 17.36 2.48
C ASP A 218 -1.43 17.97 3.88
N MET A 219 -0.65 17.59 4.88
CA MET A 219 -0.73 18.13 6.25
C MET A 219 0.59 17.91 7.00
N PRO A 220 0.86 18.67 8.08
CA PRO A 220 2.02 18.43 8.93
C PRO A 220 2.05 17.00 9.49
N VAL A 221 3.24 16.40 9.63
CA VAL A 221 3.42 15.03 10.13
C VAL A 221 2.74 14.81 11.49
N SER A 222 2.83 15.79 12.40
CA SER A 222 2.17 15.73 13.71
C SER A 222 0.65 15.67 13.60
N GLU A 223 0.05 16.51 12.75
CA GLU A 223 -1.40 16.54 12.52
C GLU A 223 -1.89 15.24 11.87
N PHE A 224 -1.12 14.69 10.91
CA PHE A 224 -1.42 13.41 10.32
C PHE A 224 -1.36 12.28 11.36
N SER A 225 -0.33 12.26 12.21
CA SER A 225 -0.20 11.26 13.28
C SER A 225 -1.37 11.33 14.28
N GLU A 226 -1.81 12.52 14.66
CA GLU A 226 -2.99 12.72 15.52
C GLU A 226 -4.28 12.26 14.83
N THR A 227 -4.40 12.52 13.52
CA THR A 227 -5.57 12.08 12.72
C THR A 227 -5.69 10.57 12.68
N VAL A 228 -4.62 9.84 12.37
CA VAL A 228 -4.67 8.37 12.31
C VAL A 228 -4.85 7.73 13.68
N ASP A 229 -4.33 8.34 14.75
CA ASP A 229 -4.59 7.89 16.13
C ASP A 229 -6.06 8.09 16.52
N ARG A 230 -6.66 9.22 16.18
CA ARG A 230 -8.10 9.47 16.40
C ARG A 230 -8.97 8.45 15.67
N VAL A 231 -8.66 8.17 14.42
CA VAL A 231 -9.37 7.14 13.63
C VAL A 231 -9.23 5.75 14.26
N TYR A 232 -8.05 5.43 14.81
CA TYR A 232 -7.87 4.18 15.55
C TYR A 232 -8.76 4.12 16.81
N GLU A 233 -8.84 5.21 17.58
CA GLU A 233 -9.72 5.27 18.76
C GLU A 233 -11.21 5.13 18.37
N ASP A 234 -11.63 5.62 17.21
CA ASP A 234 -12.98 5.36 16.67
C ASP A 234 -13.22 3.85 16.47
N LEU A 235 -12.23 3.12 15.94
CA LEU A 235 -12.33 1.69 15.60
C LEU A 235 -12.12 0.75 16.79
N LYS A 236 -11.44 1.23 17.82
CA LYS A 236 -11.02 0.45 18.97
C LYS A 236 -12.15 -0.34 19.63
N PRO A 237 -13.38 0.18 19.83
CA PRO A 237 -14.46 -0.59 20.44
C PRO A 237 -14.85 -1.86 19.66
N LEU A 238 -14.79 -1.84 18.33
CA LEU A 238 -15.02 -3.04 17.52
C LEU A 238 -13.84 -4.02 17.66
N TYR A 239 -12.63 -3.49 17.55
CA TYR A 239 -11.41 -4.29 17.62
C TYR A 239 -11.25 -4.97 19.00
N GLU A 240 -11.48 -4.24 20.10
CA GLU A 240 -11.43 -4.80 21.46
C GLU A 240 -12.48 -5.90 21.66
N SER A 241 -13.69 -5.72 21.13
CA SER A 241 -14.75 -6.74 21.25
C SER A 241 -14.38 -7.99 20.45
N LEU A 242 -13.79 -7.83 19.25
CA LEU A 242 -13.32 -8.95 18.44
C LEU A 242 -12.13 -9.65 19.10
N GLN A 243 -11.14 -8.93 19.59
CA GLN A 243 -9.97 -9.47 20.28
C GLN A 243 -10.39 -10.24 21.55
N CYS A 244 -11.33 -9.70 22.32
CA CYS A 244 -11.87 -10.34 23.52
C CYS A 244 -12.50 -11.70 23.20
N HIS A 245 -13.35 -11.76 22.19
CA HIS A 245 -13.98 -12.99 21.74
C HIS A 245 -12.94 -14.00 21.24
N VAL A 246 -12.06 -13.60 20.32
CA VAL A 246 -11.00 -14.47 19.77
C VAL A 246 -10.11 -15.02 20.88
N ARG A 247 -9.70 -14.17 21.84
CA ARG A 247 -8.89 -14.62 22.97
C ARG A 247 -9.61 -15.67 23.81
N ALA A 248 -10.89 -15.47 24.10
CA ALA A 248 -11.65 -16.40 24.92
C ALA A 248 -11.82 -17.77 24.24
N GLU A 249 -12.15 -17.79 22.96
CA GLU A 249 -12.27 -19.04 22.19
C GLU A 249 -10.91 -19.76 22.05
N LEU A 250 -9.83 -19.02 21.82
CA LEU A 250 -8.48 -19.59 21.79
C LEU A 250 -8.02 -20.06 23.19
N ASN A 251 -8.43 -19.39 24.27
CA ASN A 251 -8.17 -19.86 25.64
C ASN A 251 -8.93 -21.18 25.92
N GLU A 252 -10.18 -21.30 25.48
CA GLU A 252 -10.94 -22.54 25.61
C GLU A 252 -10.27 -23.70 24.86
N PHE A 253 -9.70 -23.41 23.67
CA PHE A 253 -9.06 -24.44 22.87
C PHE A 253 -7.65 -24.82 23.37
N TYR A 254 -6.80 -23.83 23.71
CA TYR A 254 -5.40 -24.05 24.07
C TYR A 254 -5.14 -24.12 25.59
N GLY A 255 -6.03 -23.54 26.40
CA GLY A 255 -5.87 -23.40 27.86
C GLY A 255 -5.03 -22.24 28.32
N ASP A 256 -5.12 -21.91 29.61
CA ASP A 256 -4.49 -20.72 30.23
C ASP A 256 -2.96 -20.68 30.12
N ASP A 257 -2.31 -21.85 30.02
CA ASP A 257 -0.84 -21.93 29.90
C ASP A 257 -0.35 -21.36 28.54
N VAL A 258 -1.18 -21.37 27.50
CA VAL A 258 -0.86 -20.87 26.15
C VAL A 258 -1.51 -19.51 25.93
N VAL A 259 -2.82 -19.39 26.15
CA VAL A 259 -3.60 -18.17 25.98
C VAL A 259 -4.20 -17.79 27.31
N PRO A 260 -3.77 -16.67 27.93
CA PRO A 260 -4.37 -16.23 29.19
C PRO A 260 -5.83 -15.78 28.97
N ASP A 261 -6.66 -15.89 30.01
CA ASP A 261 -8.04 -15.45 30.00
C ASP A 261 -8.21 -13.92 29.97
N GLU A 262 -7.15 -13.17 30.28
CA GLU A 262 -7.10 -11.71 30.23
C GLU A 262 -5.84 -11.20 29.51
N GLY A 263 -5.90 -10.01 28.91
CA GLY A 263 -4.75 -9.32 28.31
C GLY A 263 -4.45 -9.67 26.86
N SER A 264 -3.19 -9.59 26.47
CA SER A 264 -2.74 -9.71 25.08
C SER A 264 -2.62 -11.16 24.62
N ILE A 265 -2.96 -11.46 23.36
CA ILE A 265 -2.85 -12.79 22.76
C ILE A 265 -1.40 -13.02 22.28
N PRO A 266 -0.79 -14.21 22.52
CA PRO A 266 0.50 -14.56 21.96
C PRO A 266 0.47 -14.66 20.44
N ALA A 267 1.41 -14.01 19.75
CA ALA A 267 1.38 -13.83 18.29
C ALA A 267 1.41 -15.13 17.47
N HIS A 268 2.03 -16.20 17.98
CA HIS A 268 2.30 -17.44 17.23
C HIS A 268 1.07 -18.31 16.98
N ILE A 269 -0.02 -18.09 17.72
CA ILE A 269 -1.24 -18.92 17.64
C ILE A 269 -2.36 -18.28 16.80
N LEU A 270 -2.13 -17.13 16.19
CA LEU A 270 -3.14 -16.35 15.49
C LEU A 270 -3.25 -16.68 13.98
N GLY A 271 -2.66 -17.81 13.56
CA GLY A 271 -2.86 -18.36 12.21
C GLY A 271 -2.20 -17.56 11.08
N ASN A 272 -1.28 -16.65 11.40
CA ASN A 272 -0.50 -15.89 10.41
C ASN A 272 0.88 -15.56 10.98
N MET A 273 1.93 -15.64 10.17
CA MET A 273 3.32 -15.45 10.60
C MET A 273 3.52 -14.14 11.37
N TRP A 274 2.85 -13.07 10.98
CA TRP A 274 2.94 -11.75 11.63
C TRP A 274 1.74 -11.42 12.52
N ALA A 275 0.75 -12.33 12.61
CA ALA A 275 -0.53 -12.07 13.27
C ALA A 275 -1.22 -10.78 12.77
N GLN A 276 -1.07 -10.50 11.48
CA GLN A 276 -1.67 -9.34 10.80
C GLN A 276 -3.06 -9.64 10.25
N SER A 277 -3.42 -10.90 10.07
CA SER A 277 -4.74 -11.45 9.77
C SER A 277 -4.97 -12.64 10.70
N TRP A 278 -6.22 -12.87 11.12
CA TRP A 278 -6.58 -14.01 11.95
C TRP A 278 -7.55 -14.95 11.21
N ALA A 279 -7.64 -14.85 9.89
CA ALA A 279 -8.56 -15.64 9.06
C ALA A 279 -8.36 -17.17 9.26
N ASN A 280 -7.12 -17.63 9.44
CA ASN A 280 -6.79 -19.05 9.58
C ASN A 280 -7.21 -19.67 10.93
N VAL A 281 -7.69 -18.88 11.88
CA VAL A 281 -8.28 -19.41 13.14
C VAL A 281 -9.81 -19.28 13.18
N TYR A 282 -10.45 -18.96 12.05
CA TYR A 282 -11.90 -18.81 11.96
C TYR A 282 -12.67 -20.02 12.51
N ASP A 283 -12.23 -21.22 12.19
CA ASP A 283 -12.81 -22.49 12.66
C ASP A 283 -12.75 -22.71 14.17
N LEU A 284 -11.83 -22.04 14.86
CA LEU A 284 -11.69 -22.08 16.31
C LEU A 284 -12.55 -21.01 17.00
N VAL A 285 -12.78 -19.87 16.33
CA VAL A 285 -13.42 -18.69 16.97
C VAL A 285 -14.89 -18.49 16.57
N TYR A 286 -15.38 -19.23 15.58
CA TYR A 286 -16.79 -19.20 15.19
C TYR A 286 -17.29 -20.62 14.89
N GLN A 287 -18.13 -21.15 15.78
CA GLN A 287 -18.61 -22.53 15.74
C GLN A 287 -20.15 -22.64 15.73
N GLU A 288 -20.85 -21.51 15.52
CA GLU A 288 -22.33 -21.57 15.44
C GLU A 288 -22.77 -22.35 14.19
N GLU A 289 -23.81 -23.19 14.37
CA GLU A 289 -24.46 -23.85 13.26
C GLU A 289 -25.08 -22.77 12.34
N SER A 290 -24.61 -22.71 11.12
CA SER A 290 -25.19 -21.84 10.08
C SER A 290 -26.67 -22.20 9.88
N THR A 291 -27.58 -21.23 10.00
CA THR A 291 -29.02 -21.42 9.80
C THR A 291 -29.41 -21.45 8.33
N GLY A 292 -28.49 -21.10 7.43
CA GLY A 292 -28.66 -21.09 5.99
C GLY A 292 -27.41 -21.60 5.26
N GLU A 293 -27.53 -21.92 3.99
CA GLU A 293 -26.37 -22.21 3.15
C GLU A 293 -25.79 -20.89 2.61
N PRO A 294 -24.50 -20.56 2.87
CA PRO A 294 -23.87 -19.42 2.25
C PRO A 294 -23.84 -19.61 0.72
N ILE A 295 -23.90 -18.52 -0.03
CA ILE A 295 -23.69 -18.58 -1.49
C ILE A 295 -22.28 -19.10 -1.78
N ASP A 296 -22.20 -20.29 -2.34
CA ASP A 296 -20.96 -20.80 -2.93
C ASP A 296 -20.77 -20.18 -4.33
N LEU A 297 -20.22 -18.97 -4.36
CA LEU A 297 -20.00 -18.25 -5.62
C LEU A 297 -19.04 -19.00 -6.55
N THR A 298 -18.06 -19.74 -6.01
CA THR A 298 -17.18 -20.61 -6.81
C THR A 298 -17.99 -21.67 -7.55
N LYS A 299 -18.92 -22.30 -6.86
CA LYS A 299 -19.83 -23.28 -7.48
C LYS A 299 -20.74 -22.63 -8.52
N VAL A 300 -21.30 -21.46 -8.23
CA VAL A 300 -22.16 -20.72 -9.19
C VAL A 300 -21.39 -20.40 -10.48
N ILE A 301 -20.16 -19.89 -10.38
CA ILE A 301 -19.30 -19.58 -11.53
C ILE A 301 -19.05 -20.83 -12.37
N ASN A 302 -18.68 -21.95 -11.73
CA ASN A 302 -18.38 -23.21 -12.42
C ASN A 302 -19.61 -23.88 -13.03
N ASP A 303 -20.75 -23.90 -12.33
CA ASP A 303 -22.00 -24.49 -12.83
C ASP A 303 -22.57 -23.72 -14.05
N ARG A 304 -22.31 -22.41 -14.10
CA ARG A 304 -22.65 -21.57 -15.27
C ARG A 304 -21.67 -21.73 -16.42
N GLY A 305 -20.50 -22.30 -16.15
CA GLY A 305 -19.45 -22.50 -17.15
C GLY A 305 -18.81 -21.20 -17.63
N LEU A 306 -18.75 -20.17 -16.76
CA LEU A 306 -18.15 -18.88 -17.12
C LEU A 306 -16.68 -19.07 -17.52
N THR A 307 -16.28 -18.32 -18.52
CA THR A 307 -14.89 -18.16 -18.90
C THR A 307 -14.24 -17.03 -18.08
N GLU A 308 -12.92 -16.99 -18.06
CA GLU A 308 -12.13 -15.95 -17.42
C GLU A 308 -12.47 -14.55 -17.97
N ILE A 309 -12.71 -14.46 -19.29
CA ILE A 309 -13.10 -13.20 -19.97
C ILE A 309 -14.50 -12.77 -19.54
N GLU A 310 -15.47 -13.70 -19.51
CA GLU A 310 -16.84 -13.37 -19.06
C GLU A 310 -16.88 -12.89 -17.61
N MET A 311 -15.97 -13.36 -16.73
CA MET A 311 -15.84 -12.81 -15.37
C MET A 311 -15.37 -11.34 -15.39
N VAL A 312 -14.46 -10.98 -16.29
CA VAL A 312 -13.99 -9.60 -16.47
C VAL A 312 -15.09 -8.72 -17.09
N GLU A 313 -15.83 -9.23 -18.09
CA GLU A 313 -16.98 -8.52 -18.70
C GLU A 313 -18.05 -8.20 -17.66
N ILE A 314 -18.35 -9.11 -16.73
CA ILE A 314 -19.29 -8.87 -15.64
C ILE A 314 -18.81 -7.76 -14.71
N ALA A 315 -17.52 -7.72 -14.41
CA ALA A 315 -16.94 -6.66 -13.59
C ALA A 315 -16.89 -5.31 -14.34
N GLU A 316 -16.67 -5.30 -15.66
CA GLU A 316 -16.82 -4.10 -16.47
C GLU A 316 -18.27 -3.61 -16.46
N ASP A 317 -19.25 -4.51 -16.63
CA ASP A 317 -20.68 -4.18 -16.59
C ASP A 317 -21.08 -3.50 -15.27
N PHE A 318 -20.39 -3.82 -14.16
CA PHE A 318 -20.59 -3.09 -12.90
C PHE A 318 -20.28 -1.59 -13.07
N PHE A 319 -19.15 -1.24 -13.65
CA PHE A 319 -18.77 0.16 -13.88
C PHE A 319 -19.62 0.84 -14.94
N LEU A 320 -19.99 0.11 -16.01
CA LEU A 320 -20.93 0.65 -17.01
C LEU A 320 -22.28 0.98 -16.39
N SER A 321 -22.75 0.18 -15.44
CA SER A 321 -23.99 0.44 -14.68
C SER A 321 -23.93 1.71 -13.82
N LEU A 322 -22.73 2.12 -13.43
CA LEU A 322 -22.44 3.38 -12.74
C LEU A 322 -22.27 4.58 -13.71
N GLY A 323 -22.34 4.34 -15.03
CA GLY A 323 -22.18 5.37 -16.08
C GLY A 323 -20.73 5.70 -16.41
N PHE A 324 -19.77 4.80 -16.19
CA PHE A 324 -18.43 4.91 -16.75
C PHE A 324 -18.45 4.55 -18.24
N GLU A 325 -17.48 5.07 -19.00
CA GLU A 325 -17.28 4.71 -20.39
C GLU A 325 -16.66 3.31 -20.50
N PRO A 326 -17.00 2.53 -21.54
CA PRO A 326 -16.44 1.20 -21.72
C PRO A 326 -14.93 1.24 -21.91
N LEU A 327 -14.26 0.13 -21.60
CA LEU A 327 -12.84 -0.04 -21.81
C LEU A 327 -12.53 -0.15 -23.31
N GLU A 328 -11.41 0.42 -23.73
CA GLU A 328 -10.96 0.40 -25.12
C GLU A 328 -10.61 -1.03 -25.59
N ASP A 329 -10.71 -1.29 -26.90
CA ASP A 329 -10.35 -2.58 -27.50
C ASP A 329 -8.94 -3.05 -27.07
N THR A 330 -8.00 -2.12 -26.84
CA THR A 330 -6.63 -2.41 -26.40
C THR A 330 -6.57 -3.10 -25.03
N PHE A 331 -7.52 -2.84 -24.13
CA PHE A 331 -7.60 -3.52 -22.85
C PHE A 331 -7.83 -5.02 -23.07
N TRP A 332 -8.80 -5.38 -23.89
CA TRP A 332 -9.16 -6.77 -24.19
C TRP A 332 -8.09 -7.50 -24.99
N GLU A 333 -7.43 -6.81 -25.92
CA GLU A 333 -6.38 -7.39 -26.79
C GLU A 333 -5.05 -7.62 -26.06
N ARG A 334 -4.72 -6.81 -25.03
CA ARG A 334 -3.36 -6.74 -24.46
C ARG A 334 -3.24 -7.16 -23.02
N SER A 335 -4.36 -7.26 -22.28
CA SER A 335 -4.37 -7.79 -20.92
C SER A 335 -3.98 -9.27 -20.88
N LEU A 336 -3.54 -9.74 -19.73
CA LEU A 336 -3.28 -11.15 -19.48
C LEU A 336 -4.34 -11.70 -18.51
N PHE A 337 -5.32 -12.42 -19.02
CA PHE A 337 -6.40 -13.01 -18.22
C PHE A 337 -6.14 -14.48 -17.85
N VAL A 338 -5.36 -15.19 -18.65
CA VAL A 338 -5.13 -16.63 -18.50
C VAL A 338 -3.64 -16.91 -18.44
N LYS A 339 -3.23 -17.78 -17.52
CA LYS A 339 -1.84 -18.21 -17.41
C LYS A 339 -1.37 -18.89 -18.71
N PRO A 340 -0.32 -18.37 -19.40
CA PRO A 340 0.22 -19.01 -20.60
C PRO A 340 0.82 -20.38 -20.28
N ALA A 341 0.61 -21.34 -21.18
CA ALA A 341 1.18 -22.69 -21.03
C ALA A 341 2.64 -22.79 -21.49
N ASP A 342 3.13 -21.79 -22.22
CA ASP A 342 4.43 -21.83 -22.94
C ASP A 342 5.53 -21.00 -22.25
N ARG A 343 5.20 -20.25 -21.19
CA ARG A 343 6.14 -19.39 -20.50
C ARG A 343 5.76 -19.13 -19.05
N ASN A 344 6.73 -18.69 -18.26
CA ASN A 344 6.52 -18.21 -16.91
C ASN A 344 6.08 -16.75 -16.93
N VAL A 345 5.12 -16.42 -16.08
CA VAL A 345 4.59 -15.07 -15.85
C VAL A 345 4.42 -14.82 -14.34
N VAL A 346 4.40 -13.57 -13.94
CA VAL A 346 3.99 -13.17 -12.58
C VAL A 346 2.47 -13.22 -12.53
N CYS A 347 1.90 -14.22 -11.86
CA CYS A 347 0.45 -14.44 -11.78
C CYS A 347 -0.29 -13.51 -10.82
N HIS A 348 0.41 -12.84 -9.88
CA HIS A 348 -0.20 -11.88 -8.97
C HIS A 348 -1.00 -10.83 -9.76
N ALA A 349 -2.27 -10.62 -9.38
CA ALA A 349 -3.16 -9.65 -10.01
C ALA A 349 -2.56 -8.23 -9.95
N SER A 350 -2.74 -7.46 -11.01
CA SER A 350 -2.26 -6.08 -11.06
C SER A 350 -2.88 -5.31 -12.23
N ALA A 351 -3.20 -4.04 -11.99
CA ALA A 351 -3.66 -3.09 -12.99
C ALA A 351 -2.50 -2.22 -13.52
N TRP A 352 -2.53 -1.88 -14.79
CA TRP A 352 -1.44 -1.19 -15.49
C TRP A 352 -1.97 -0.05 -16.36
N ASP A 353 -1.43 1.15 -16.16
CA ASP A 353 -1.56 2.27 -17.08
C ASP A 353 -0.27 2.36 -17.91
N ILE A 354 -0.28 1.75 -19.09
CA ILE A 354 0.89 1.72 -19.98
C ILE A 354 1.05 3.05 -20.70
N ASN A 355 -0.06 3.67 -21.11
CA ASN A 355 -0.05 4.94 -21.82
C ASN A 355 -1.36 5.70 -21.60
N PRO A 356 -1.40 6.65 -20.63
CA PRO A 356 -2.60 7.44 -20.34
C PRO A 356 -3.18 8.16 -21.55
N LYS A 357 -2.30 8.65 -22.45
CA LYS A 357 -2.71 9.43 -23.62
C LYS A 357 -3.50 8.63 -24.66
N THR A 358 -3.27 7.33 -24.73
CA THR A 358 -3.97 6.41 -25.65
C THR A 358 -4.92 5.48 -24.93
N GLN A 359 -5.10 5.64 -23.62
CA GLN A 359 -5.90 4.73 -22.77
C GLN A 359 -5.46 3.26 -22.92
N ASP A 360 -4.14 3.01 -23.06
CA ASP A 360 -3.60 1.64 -23.07
C ASP A 360 -3.53 1.12 -21.65
N LEU A 361 -4.69 0.77 -21.12
CA LEU A 361 -4.90 0.19 -19.79
C LEU A 361 -4.91 -1.32 -19.90
N ARG A 362 -4.40 -2.02 -18.89
CA ARG A 362 -4.34 -3.49 -18.87
C ARG A 362 -4.46 -4.02 -17.47
N ILE A 363 -5.02 -5.24 -17.33
CA ILE A 363 -4.81 -6.06 -16.14
C ILE A 363 -3.93 -7.26 -16.47
N LYS A 364 -3.21 -7.74 -15.47
CA LYS A 364 -2.45 -8.98 -15.53
C LYS A 364 -2.89 -9.84 -14.36
N MET A 365 -3.48 -11.00 -14.67
CA MET A 365 -3.96 -11.94 -13.69
C MET A 365 -3.99 -13.34 -14.33
N CYS A 366 -3.62 -14.38 -13.57
CA CYS A 366 -3.86 -15.77 -13.98
C CYS A 366 -5.20 -16.21 -13.40
N ILE A 367 -6.29 -15.76 -13.99
CA ILE A 367 -7.64 -15.91 -13.43
C ILE A 367 -7.98 -17.39 -13.24
N GLU A 368 -8.41 -17.72 -12.03
CA GLU A 368 -9.06 -18.97 -11.68
C GLU A 368 -10.57 -18.74 -11.50
N LYS A 369 -11.36 -19.76 -11.84
CA LYS A 369 -12.83 -19.63 -11.80
C LYS A 369 -13.35 -19.90 -10.39
N ASN A 370 -13.14 -18.94 -9.50
CA ASN A 370 -13.51 -18.98 -8.09
C ASN A 370 -14.01 -17.63 -7.58
N ALA A 371 -14.54 -17.62 -6.36
CA ALA A 371 -15.11 -16.43 -5.73
C ALA A 371 -14.06 -15.36 -5.40
N GLU A 372 -12.84 -15.78 -5.04
CA GLU A 372 -11.73 -14.88 -4.71
C GLU A 372 -11.32 -14.09 -5.93
N ASP A 373 -11.05 -14.76 -7.06
CA ASP A 373 -10.65 -14.09 -8.29
C ASP A 373 -11.78 -13.23 -8.88
N PHE A 374 -13.04 -13.63 -8.72
CA PHE A 374 -14.17 -12.79 -9.10
C PHE A 374 -14.15 -11.45 -8.35
N SER A 375 -13.90 -11.47 -7.05
CA SER A 375 -13.74 -10.24 -6.25
C SER A 375 -12.50 -9.44 -6.64
N THR A 376 -11.37 -10.13 -6.85
CA THR A 376 -10.11 -9.50 -7.26
C THR A 376 -10.24 -8.81 -8.62
N ILE A 377 -10.97 -9.38 -9.58
CA ILE A 377 -11.24 -8.73 -10.87
C ILE A 377 -11.98 -7.39 -10.67
N HIS A 378 -12.99 -7.33 -9.80
CA HIS A 378 -13.70 -6.08 -9.50
C HIS A 378 -12.75 -5.06 -8.85
N HIS A 379 -11.87 -5.48 -7.96
CA HIS A 379 -10.84 -4.65 -7.34
C HIS A 379 -9.86 -4.08 -8.40
N GLU A 380 -9.29 -4.93 -9.25
CA GLU A 380 -8.35 -4.50 -10.29
C GLU A 380 -9.00 -3.55 -11.31
N LEU A 381 -10.27 -3.77 -11.66
CA LEU A 381 -11.01 -2.82 -12.49
C LEU A 381 -11.26 -1.49 -11.77
N GLY A 382 -11.33 -1.48 -10.45
CA GLY A 382 -11.33 -0.24 -9.66
C GLY A 382 -10.12 0.64 -9.98
N HIS A 383 -8.92 0.05 -10.05
CA HIS A 383 -7.72 0.74 -10.48
C HIS A 383 -7.80 1.21 -11.94
N ILE A 384 -8.29 0.35 -12.85
CA ILE A 384 -8.40 0.66 -14.28
C ILE A 384 -9.32 1.86 -14.53
N PHE A 385 -10.50 1.89 -13.91
CA PHE A 385 -11.43 3.01 -14.07
C PHE A 385 -10.97 4.28 -13.35
N TYR A 386 -10.13 4.16 -12.33
CA TYR A 386 -9.46 5.31 -11.74
C TYR A 386 -8.43 5.90 -12.72
N TYR A 387 -7.60 5.07 -13.36
CA TYR A 387 -6.68 5.50 -14.43
C TYR A 387 -7.43 6.22 -15.56
N GLN A 388 -8.54 5.64 -16.04
CA GLN A 388 -9.38 6.23 -17.07
C GLN A 388 -9.90 7.61 -16.63
N ALA A 389 -10.37 7.75 -15.40
CA ALA A 389 -11.00 8.96 -14.90
C ALA A 389 -10.05 10.16 -14.85
N TYR A 390 -8.79 9.98 -14.43
CA TYR A 390 -7.82 11.07 -14.32
C TYR A 390 -6.89 11.23 -15.53
N ALA A 391 -7.01 10.42 -16.57
CA ALA A 391 -6.13 10.46 -17.75
C ALA A 391 -6.05 11.83 -18.45
N HIS A 392 -7.06 12.69 -18.26
CA HIS A 392 -7.11 14.05 -18.78
C HIS A 392 -6.22 15.05 -18.02
N LYS A 393 -5.70 14.68 -16.84
CA LYS A 393 -4.83 15.54 -16.02
C LYS A 393 -3.39 15.58 -16.57
N PRO A 394 -2.60 16.61 -16.24
CA PRO A 394 -1.15 16.55 -16.39
C PRO A 394 -0.57 15.30 -15.73
N SER A 395 0.48 14.72 -16.34
CA SER A 395 1.04 13.42 -15.90
C SER A 395 1.45 13.38 -14.43
N VAL A 396 1.90 14.51 -13.88
CA VAL A 396 2.28 14.63 -12.47
C VAL A 396 1.09 14.39 -11.52
N PHE A 397 -0.13 14.63 -11.99
CA PHE A 397 -1.37 14.45 -11.21
C PHE A 397 -2.13 13.15 -11.51
N GLN A 398 -1.60 12.31 -12.41
CA GLN A 398 -2.19 11.03 -12.80
C GLN A 398 -1.86 9.95 -11.76
N SER A 399 -2.43 10.11 -10.57
CA SER A 399 -2.36 9.16 -9.45
C SER A 399 -3.60 9.32 -8.58
N GLY A 400 -3.82 8.41 -7.63
CA GLY A 400 -4.86 8.57 -6.60
C GLY A 400 -4.61 9.82 -5.73
N ALA A 401 -5.65 10.37 -5.12
CA ALA A 401 -5.55 11.58 -4.31
C ALA A 401 -4.48 11.48 -3.20
N ASN A 402 -4.32 10.29 -2.62
CA ASN A 402 -3.11 9.82 -1.93
C ASN A 402 -2.93 8.33 -2.22
N ASP A 403 -1.87 7.71 -1.68
CA ASP A 403 -1.54 6.31 -1.98
C ASP A 403 -2.49 5.26 -1.38
N GLY A 404 -3.47 5.66 -0.56
CA GLY A 404 -4.56 4.80 -0.07
C GLY A 404 -5.82 4.80 -0.95
N PHE A 405 -6.01 5.82 -1.81
CA PHE A 405 -7.26 5.96 -2.57
C PHE A 405 -7.44 4.90 -3.65
N HIS A 406 -6.36 4.48 -4.31
CA HIS A 406 -6.45 3.44 -5.34
C HIS A 406 -6.94 2.12 -4.74
N GLU A 407 -6.33 1.67 -3.66
CA GLU A 407 -6.73 0.47 -2.94
C GLU A 407 -8.15 0.59 -2.38
N ALA A 408 -8.49 1.77 -1.81
CA ALA A 408 -9.83 2.01 -1.26
C ALA A 408 -10.94 1.91 -2.32
N VAL A 409 -10.67 2.31 -3.57
CA VAL A 409 -11.63 2.19 -4.67
C VAL A 409 -11.78 0.73 -5.11
N GLY A 410 -10.69 -0.01 -5.27
CA GLY A 410 -10.75 -1.44 -5.55
C GLY A 410 -11.54 -2.21 -4.48
N ASP A 411 -11.23 -1.96 -3.22
CA ASP A 411 -11.91 -2.59 -2.07
C ASP A 411 -13.39 -2.17 -1.95
N LEU A 412 -13.74 -0.92 -2.29
CA LEU A 412 -15.14 -0.45 -2.35
C LEU A 412 -15.99 -1.33 -3.28
N LEU A 413 -15.44 -1.71 -4.44
CA LEU A 413 -16.13 -2.57 -5.38
C LEU A 413 -16.30 -3.98 -4.82
N SER A 414 -15.27 -4.51 -4.16
CA SER A 414 -15.34 -5.80 -3.46
C SER A 414 -16.43 -5.81 -2.38
N LEU A 415 -16.59 -4.71 -1.61
CA LEU A 415 -17.69 -4.56 -0.63
C LEU A 415 -19.08 -4.57 -1.28
N SER A 416 -19.18 -4.20 -2.55
CA SER A 416 -20.45 -4.17 -3.30
C SER A 416 -20.84 -5.53 -3.91
N ILE A 417 -19.99 -6.57 -3.80
CA ILE A 417 -20.32 -7.94 -4.21
C ILE A 417 -21.14 -8.61 -3.12
N THR A 418 -22.41 -8.26 -3.07
CA THR A 418 -23.37 -8.70 -2.04
C THR A 418 -24.37 -9.71 -2.60
N PRO A 419 -25.12 -10.45 -1.76
CA PRO A 419 -26.22 -11.28 -2.22
C PRO A 419 -27.20 -10.54 -3.12
N ASN A 420 -27.48 -9.27 -2.83
CA ASN A 420 -28.34 -8.41 -3.66
C ASN A 420 -27.75 -8.16 -5.05
N TYR A 421 -26.45 -7.90 -5.16
CA TYR A 421 -25.78 -7.77 -6.45
C TYR A 421 -25.83 -9.07 -7.24
N LEU A 422 -25.49 -10.19 -6.62
CA LEU A 422 -25.50 -11.52 -7.26
C LEU A 422 -26.91 -11.90 -7.75
N GLN A 423 -27.96 -11.50 -7.04
CA GLN A 423 -29.34 -11.68 -7.46
C GLN A 423 -29.67 -10.78 -8.66
N LYS A 424 -29.28 -9.50 -8.64
CA LYS A 424 -29.52 -8.57 -9.75
C LYS A 424 -28.89 -9.02 -11.07
N ILE A 425 -27.67 -9.55 -11.03
CA ILE A 425 -27.00 -10.11 -12.22
C ILE A 425 -27.46 -11.54 -12.55
N GLY A 426 -28.43 -12.08 -11.79
CA GLY A 426 -29.06 -13.38 -12.03
C GLY A 426 -28.17 -14.58 -11.66
N PHE A 427 -27.17 -14.41 -10.81
CA PHE A 427 -26.30 -15.49 -10.34
C PHE A 427 -27.01 -16.40 -9.34
N VAL A 428 -27.83 -15.82 -8.51
CA VAL A 428 -28.66 -16.51 -7.51
C VAL A 428 -30.11 -16.08 -7.62
N SER A 429 -31.03 -16.89 -7.14
CA SER A 429 -32.45 -16.54 -7.00
C SER A 429 -32.67 -15.57 -5.83
N GLU A 430 -33.83 -14.94 -5.77
CA GLU A 430 -34.24 -14.11 -4.64
C GLU A 430 -34.28 -14.92 -3.32
N GLU A 431 -34.72 -16.18 -3.35
CA GLU A 431 -34.76 -17.08 -2.19
C GLU A 431 -33.35 -17.38 -1.67
N GLU A 432 -32.39 -17.67 -2.56
CA GLU A 432 -31.00 -17.92 -2.20
C GLU A 432 -30.32 -16.66 -1.65
N ALA A 433 -30.62 -15.47 -2.20
CA ALA A 433 -30.08 -14.23 -1.71
C ALA A 433 -30.60 -13.88 -0.30
N GLU A 434 -31.90 -14.08 -0.03
CA GLU A 434 -32.47 -13.85 1.30
C GLU A 434 -31.93 -14.86 2.33
N LEU A 435 -31.79 -16.13 1.96
CA LEU A 435 -31.22 -17.16 2.82
C LEU A 435 -29.74 -16.86 3.17
N ALA A 436 -28.97 -16.32 2.23
CA ALA A 436 -27.57 -15.94 2.46
C ALA A 436 -27.44 -14.80 3.50
N LYS A 437 -28.40 -13.89 3.55
CA LYS A 437 -28.41 -12.78 4.54
C LYS A 437 -28.63 -13.30 5.98
N GLU A 438 -29.29 -14.44 6.17
CA GLU A 438 -29.44 -15.07 7.50
C GLU A 438 -28.09 -15.50 8.08
N ASN A 439 -27.05 -15.67 7.25
CA ASN A 439 -25.69 -15.97 7.66
C ASN A 439 -24.79 -14.72 7.82
N GLY A 440 -25.37 -13.54 7.92
CA GLY A 440 -24.63 -12.28 7.95
C GLY A 440 -23.54 -12.22 9.02
N ILE A 441 -23.75 -12.81 10.21
CA ILE A 441 -22.75 -12.82 11.29
C ILE A 441 -21.53 -13.68 10.90
N ALA A 442 -21.73 -14.87 10.34
CA ALA A 442 -20.65 -15.74 9.88
C ALA A 442 -19.80 -15.05 8.80
N PHE A 443 -20.46 -14.41 7.84
CA PHE A 443 -19.83 -13.62 6.79
C PHE A 443 -19.01 -12.46 7.38
N LEU A 444 -19.61 -11.64 8.25
CA LEU A 444 -18.96 -10.51 8.89
C LEU A 444 -17.81 -10.94 9.81
N MET A 445 -17.92 -12.07 10.52
CA MET A 445 -16.84 -12.62 11.34
C MET A 445 -15.64 -12.98 10.45
N LYS A 446 -15.85 -13.74 9.38
CA LYS A 446 -14.79 -14.11 8.45
C LYS A 446 -14.12 -12.86 7.85
N GLN A 447 -14.93 -11.88 7.44
CA GLN A 447 -14.45 -10.63 6.88
C GLN A 447 -13.73 -9.78 7.93
N ALA A 448 -14.16 -9.76 9.20
CA ALA A 448 -13.51 -9.00 10.27
C ALA A 448 -12.12 -9.54 10.63
N LEU A 449 -11.96 -10.86 10.64
CA LEU A 449 -10.66 -11.50 10.92
C LEU A 449 -9.59 -11.16 9.86
N ASP A 450 -10.01 -10.79 8.65
CA ASP A 450 -9.13 -10.39 7.56
C ASP A 450 -9.18 -8.89 7.21
N GLY A 451 -10.22 -8.18 7.58
CA GLY A 451 -10.45 -6.76 7.28
C GLY A 451 -10.22 -5.83 8.48
N VAL A 452 -10.79 -6.14 9.65
CA VAL A 452 -10.65 -5.32 10.87
C VAL A 452 -9.30 -5.55 11.55
N VAL A 453 -8.88 -6.80 11.66
CA VAL A 453 -7.62 -7.20 12.33
C VAL A 453 -6.37 -6.52 11.76
N PRO A 454 -6.18 -6.38 10.44
CA PRO A 454 -5.00 -5.70 9.91
C PRO A 454 -4.94 -4.20 10.20
N THR A 455 -6.05 -3.54 10.52
CA THR A 455 -6.09 -2.08 10.66
C THR A 455 -5.09 -1.54 11.68
N PRO A 456 -5.04 -1.96 12.95
CA PRO A 456 -4.04 -1.51 13.90
C PRO A 456 -2.61 -1.96 13.54
N TRP A 457 -2.45 -3.08 12.86
CA TRP A 457 -1.16 -3.52 12.35
C TRP A 457 -0.59 -2.55 11.30
N THR A 458 -1.42 -2.13 10.34
CA THR A 458 -1.00 -1.20 9.29
C THR A 458 -0.63 0.16 9.86
N LEU A 459 -1.31 0.60 10.93
CA LEU A 459 -0.99 1.85 11.63
C LEU A 459 0.33 1.76 12.38
N MET A 460 0.54 0.72 13.19
CA MET A 460 1.69 0.67 14.10
C MET A 460 3.03 0.53 13.37
N LEU A 461 3.05 -0.05 12.17
CA LEU A 461 4.28 -0.35 11.44
C LEU A 461 5.01 0.94 11.03
N ASP A 462 4.31 1.91 10.47
CA ASP A 462 4.93 3.18 10.08
C ASP A 462 5.13 4.11 11.29
N LYS A 463 4.38 3.96 12.39
CA LYS A 463 4.71 4.62 13.65
C LYS A 463 6.06 4.16 14.22
N TRP A 464 6.35 2.86 14.13
CA TRP A 464 7.65 2.33 14.45
C TRP A 464 8.75 2.92 13.54
N ARG A 465 8.51 2.97 12.23
CA ARG A 465 9.45 3.56 11.27
C ARG A 465 9.71 5.05 11.54
N MET A 466 8.67 5.83 11.84
CA MET A 466 8.83 7.25 12.18
C MET A 466 9.81 7.41 13.34
N ALA A 467 9.66 6.63 14.42
CA ALA A 467 10.55 6.70 15.57
C ALA A 467 12.00 6.33 15.21
N VAL A 468 12.18 5.32 14.33
CA VAL A 468 13.52 4.93 13.84
C VAL A 468 14.10 6.00 12.90
N PHE A 469 13.32 6.51 11.95
CA PHE A 469 13.77 7.53 11.00
C PHE A 469 14.16 8.84 11.67
N ASN A 470 13.45 9.23 12.74
CA ASN A 470 13.76 10.42 13.52
C ASN A 470 14.94 10.25 14.47
N GLY A 471 15.42 9.00 14.68
CA GLY A 471 16.44 8.71 15.69
C GLY A 471 15.93 8.79 17.12
N ASP A 472 14.60 8.63 17.35
CA ASP A 472 13.99 8.65 18.66
C ASP A 472 14.30 7.40 19.49
N LEU A 473 14.80 6.33 18.84
CA LEU A 473 15.11 5.05 19.45
C LEU A 473 16.60 4.74 19.31
N SER A 474 17.20 4.26 20.38
CA SER A 474 18.50 3.60 20.30
C SER A 474 18.37 2.22 19.63
N GLU A 475 19.48 1.69 19.15
CA GLU A 475 19.53 0.36 18.53
C GLU A 475 18.92 -0.74 19.42
N ASP A 476 19.18 -0.68 20.73
CA ASP A 476 18.69 -1.68 21.70
C ASP A 476 17.18 -1.55 21.97
N GLU A 477 16.57 -0.37 21.77
CA GLU A 477 15.15 -0.11 22.03
C GLU A 477 14.25 -0.48 20.84
N MET A 478 14.79 -0.65 19.64
CA MET A 478 13.98 -0.83 18.41
C MET A 478 13.05 -2.05 18.48
N ASN A 479 13.53 -3.17 18.98
CA ASN A 479 12.74 -4.40 19.06
C ASN A 479 11.71 -4.34 20.19
N ASP A 480 12.06 -3.75 21.33
CA ASP A 480 11.14 -3.58 22.47
C ASP A 480 10.02 -2.63 22.09
N TYR A 481 10.33 -1.50 21.46
CA TYR A 481 9.32 -0.54 20.99
C TYR A 481 8.38 -1.14 19.92
N TRP A 482 8.89 -2.04 19.06
CA TRP A 482 8.02 -2.80 18.16
C TRP A 482 6.96 -3.60 18.91
N TRP A 483 7.35 -4.30 19.98
CA TRP A 483 6.40 -5.08 20.78
C TRP A 483 5.51 -4.22 21.66
N GLU A 484 5.97 -3.09 22.15
CA GLU A 484 5.12 -2.10 22.82
C GLU A 484 4.00 -1.60 21.90
N LEU A 485 4.31 -1.27 20.64
CA LEU A 485 3.31 -0.87 19.67
C LEU A 485 2.35 -2.02 19.31
N ARG A 486 2.85 -3.24 19.17
CA ARG A 486 2.05 -4.44 18.95
C ARG A 486 1.04 -4.65 20.09
N GLU A 487 1.49 -4.57 21.30
CA GLU A 487 0.64 -4.68 22.48
C GLU A 487 -0.36 -3.52 22.54
N LYS A 488 0.10 -2.29 22.40
CA LYS A 488 -0.74 -1.08 22.46
C LYS A 488 -1.88 -1.09 21.42
N TYR A 489 -1.57 -1.35 20.16
CA TYR A 489 -2.54 -1.21 19.07
C TYR A 489 -3.30 -2.51 18.76
N GLN A 490 -2.68 -3.67 18.93
CA GLN A 490 -3.28 -4.94 18.54
C GLN A 490 -3.69 -5.84 19.69
N GLY A 491 -3.26 -5.59 20.94
CA GLY A 491 -3.44 -6.55 22.01
C GLY A 491 -2.74 -7.89 21.72
N VAL A 492 -1.61 -7.83 21.01
CA VAL A 492 -0.80 -9.00 20.62
C VAL A 492 0.59 -8.85 21.22
N ARG A 493 1.04 -9.89 21.92
CA ARG A 493 2.35 -9.92 22.57
C ARG A 493 3.30 -10.93 21.94
N SER A 494 4.60 -10.74 22.18
CA SER A 494 5.57 -11.80 21.90
C SER A 494 5.24 -13.04 22.72
N PRO A 495 5.32 -14.25 22.13
CA PRO A 495 5.04 -15.48 22.86
C PRO A 495 6.12 -15.83 23.91
N ASN A 496 7.32 -15.28 23.77
CA ASN A 496 8.45 -15.47 24.66
C ASN A 496 9.31 -14.20 24.77
N GLU A 497 10.18 -14.15 25.77
CA GLU A 497 11.19 -13.09 25.90
C GLU A 497 12.09 -13.06 24.66
N ARG A 498 12.28 -11.86 24.07
CA ARG A 498 13.10 -11.71 22.89
C ARG A 498 14.58 -11.51 23.26
N PRO A 499 15.50 -12.17 22.54
CA PRO A 499 16.92 -11.98 22.79
C PRO A 499 17.35 -10.53 22.47
N ALA A 500 18.41 -10.05 23.13
CA ALA A 500 18.90 -8.67 22.98
C ALA A 500 19.32 -8.30 21.55
N ASP A 501 19.69 -9.29 20.73
CA ASP A 501 20.05 -9.13 19.33
C ASP A 501 18.85 -9.27 18.36
N ALA A 502 17.63 -9.41 18.88
CA ALA A 502 16.44 -9.54 18.05
C ALA A 502 16.18 -8.29 17.19
N PHE A 503 15.71 -8.53 15.99
CA PHE A 503 15.19 -7.50 15.10
C PHE A 503 13.96 -8.06 14.36
N ASP A 504 12.88 -8.27 15.13
CA ASP A 504 11.62 -8.85 14.63
C ASP A 504 10.96 -8.04 13.50
N PRO A 505 11.08 -6.69 13.46
CA PRO A 505 10.66 -5.91 12.30
C PRO A 505 11.28 -6.39 10.98
N GLY A 506 12.55 -6.80 10.99
CA GLY A 506 13.25 -7.29 9.80
C GLY A 506 12.67 -8.58 9.21
N ALA A 507 11.90 -9.33 9.99
CA ALA A 507 11.19 -10.53 9.51
C ALA A 507 9.89 -10.23 8.74
N LYS A 508 9.54 -8.95 8.52
CA LYS A 508 8.44 -8.50 7.65
C LYS A 508 9.00 -7.80 6.42
N TYR A 509 8.72 -8.34 5.22
CA TYR A 509 9.27 -7.85 3.94
C TYR A 509 9.27 -6.32 3.80
N HIS A 510 8.19 -5.66 4.17
CA HIS A 510 8.03 -4.22 4.04
C HIS A 510 9.03 -3.39 4.83
N ILE A 511 9.74 -3.97 5.80
CA ILE A 511 10.81 -3.30 6.54
C ILE A 511 12.12 -3.35 5.72
N PRO A 512 12.73 -4.51 5.41
CA PRO A 512 13.94 -4.56 4.60
C PRO A 512 13.70 -4.12 3.14
N GLY A 513 12.51 -4.36 2.57
CA GLY A 513 12.09 -3.88 1.25
C GLY A 513 11.62 -2.43 1.23
N ASN A 514 11.62 -1.76 2.37
CA ASN A 514 11.39 -0.33 2.53
C ASN A 514 10.08 0.20 1.88
N THR A 515 9.00 -0.58 1.99
CA THR A 515 7.69 -0.26 1.41
C THR A 515 6.82 0.49 2.42
N PRO A 516 6.33 1.72 2.13
CA PRO A 516 5.40 2.45 3.00
C PRO A 516 4.13 1.65 3.30
N TYR A 517 3.66 1.70 4.53
CA TYR A 517 2.57 0.85 5.00
C TYR A 517 1.29 1.62 5.35
N THR A 518 1.39 2.91 5.62
CA THR A 518 0.26 3.80 5.95
C THR A 518 -0.83 3.80 4.87
N ARG A 519 -0.48 3.58 3.60
CA ARG A 519 -1.43 3.43 2.49
C ARG A 519 -2.49 2.37 2.75
N TYR A 520 -2.12 1.25 3.35
CA TYR A 520 -3.04 0.16 3.66
C TYR A 520 -3.99 0.52 4.81
N TYR A 521 -3.51 1.32 5.78
CA TYR A 521 -4.37 1.86 6.83
C TYR A 521 -5.42 2.80 6.26
N LEU A 522 -4.99 3.74 5.42
CA LEU A 522 -5.89 4.70 4.78
C LEU A 522 -6.91 4.00 3.89
N ALA A 523 -6.47 3.06 3.06
CA ALA A 523 -7.35 2.31 2.18
C ALA A 523 -8.46 1.60 2.95
N ARG A 524 -8.09 0.90 4.03
CA ARG A 524 -9.06 0.19 4.87
C ARG A 524 -10.09 1.08 5.55
N VAL A 525 -9.75 2.32 5.86
CA VAL A 525 -10.69 3.28 6.44
C VAL A 525 -11.55 3.92 5.35
N LEU A 526 -10.93 4.38 4.27
CA LEU A 526 -11.57 5.11 3.19
C LEU A 526 -12.63 4.27 2.46
N GLN A 527 -12.37 2.98 2.21
CA GLN A 527 -13.33 2.11 1.51
C GLN A 527 -14.70 2.07 2.21
N TYR A 528 -14.72 2.01 3.54
CA TYR A 528 -15.98 2.02 4.30
C TYR A 528 -16.65 3.39 4.30
N GLN A 529 -15.88 4.49 4.37
CA GLN A 529 -16.44 5.83 4.26
C GLN A 529 -17.07 6.07 2.87
N PHE A 530 -16.40 5.63 1.81
CA PHE A 530 -16.96 5.69 0.46
C PHE A 530 -18.22 4.84 0.34
N HIS A 531 -18.17 3.60 0.80
CA HIS A 531 -19.29 2.66 0.74
C HIS A 531 -20.51 3.19 1.50
N GLU A 532 -20.36 3.59 2.77
CA GLU A 532 -21.46 4.14 3.57
C GLU A 532 -22.07 5.37 2.93
N SER A 533 -21.25 6.31 2.45
CA SER A 533 -21.75 7.53 1.80
C SER A 533 -22.55 7.21 0.55
N LEU A 534 -22.03 6.37 -0.33
CA LEU A 534 -22.72 6.00 -1.57
C LEU A 534 -24.00 5.19 -1.30
N CYS A 535 -23.99 4.30 -0.31
CA CYS A 535 -25.19 3.55 0.11
C CYS A 535 -26.28 4.48 0.66
N ASN A 536 -25.90 5.50 1.43
CA ASN A 536 -26.83 6.52 1.91
C ASN A 536 -27.42 7.35 0.77
N ASP A 537 -26.61 7.73 -0.22
CA ASP A 537 -27.05 8.52 -1.37
C ASP A 537 -28.05 7.80 -2.26
N ILE A 538 -27.94 6.48 -2.38
CA ILE A 538 -28.90 5.65 -3.11
C ILE A 538 -30.16 5.32 -2.29
N GLY A 539 -30.21 5.76 -1.02
CA GLY A 539 -31.34 5.54 -0.12
C GLY A 539 -31.46 4.09 0.38
N PHE A 540 -30.35 3.38 0.52
CA PHE A 540 -30.37 2.03 1.05
C PHE A 540 -30.74 2.03 2.54
N GLU A 541 -31.73 1.22 2.91
CA GLU A 541 -32.25 1.06 4.28
C GLU A 541 -32.01 -0.38 4.77
N GLY A 542 -30.81 -0.71 5.17
CA GLY A 542 -30.46 -2.05 5.65
C GLY A 542 -29.05 -2.09 6.25
N PRO A 543 -28.60 -3.26 6.71
CA PRO A 543 -27.23 -3.44 7.14
C PRO A 543 -26.25 -3.13 6.00
N LEU A 544 -25.24 -2.32 6.24
CA LEU A 544 -24.32 -1.82 5.18
C LEU A 544 -23.65 -2.95 4.39
N HIS A 545 -23.35 -4.10 5.03
CA HIS A 545 -22.75 -5.24 4.34
C HIS A 545 -23.66 -5.93 3.29
N GLU A 546 -24.93 -5.55 3.23
CA GLU A 546 -25.87 -5.99 2.19
C GLU A 546 -26.03 -4.97 1.06
N CYS A 547 -25.48 -3.76 1.22
CA CYS A 547 -25.58 -2.70 0.24
C CYS A 547 -24.66 -2.95 -0.95
N SER A 548 -25.17 -2.77 -2.16
CA SER A 548 -24.40 -2.69 -3.39
C SER A 548 -24.74 -1.40 -4.13
N ILE A 549 -23.71 -0.73 -4.64
CA ILE A 549 -23.89 0.47 -5.46
C ILE A 549 -24.13 0.15 -6.95
N TYR A 550 -24.20 -1.12 -7.32
CA TYR A 550 -24.46 -1.56 -8.69
C TYR A 550 -25.78 -0.97 -9.23
N ASP A 551 -25.76 -0.55 -10.49
CA ASP A 551 -26.91 0.04 -11.19
C ASP A 551 -27.36 1.41 -10.61
N SER A 552 -26.42 2.17 -10.00
CA SER A 552 -26.69 3.48 -9.43
C SER A 552 -25.93 4.61 -10.15
N GLU A 553 -26.62 5.36 -10.98
CA GLU A 553 -26.06 6.53 -11.65
C GLU A 553 -25.62 7.62 -10.65
N ILE A 554 -26.35 7.78 -9.52
CA ILE A 554 -26.01 8.74 -8.45
C ILE A 554 -24.66 8.38 -7.80
N ALA A 555 -24.46 7.12 -7.45
CA ALA A 555 -23.20 6.65 -6.90
C ALA A 555 -22.05 6.83 -7.91
N GLY A 556 -22.33 6.51 -9.18
CA GLY A 556 -21.37 6.66 -10.27
C GLY A 556 -20.96 8.11 -10.54
N GLU A 557 -21.88 9.08 -10.50
CA GLU A 557 -21.56 10.50 -10.65
C GLU A 557 -20.58 10.98 -9.56
N LYS A 558 -20.84 10.66 -8.28
CA LYS A 558 -19.96 11.02 -7.17
C LYS A 558 -18.60 10.34 -7.28
N LEU A 559 -18.60 9.05 -7.60
CA LEU A 559 -17.36 8.30 -7.74
C LEU A 559 -16.49 8.89 -8.87
N ARG A 560 -17.07 9.10 -10.06
CA ARG A 560 -16.35 9.73 -11.19
C ARG A 560 -15.84 11.13 -10.84
N ALA A 561 -16.60 11.94 -10.12
CA ALA A 561 -16.18 13.28 -9.70
C ALA A 561 -14.90 13.21 -8.83
N MET A 562 -14.87 12.31 -7.83
CA MET A 562 -13.70 12.10 -6.99
C MET A 562 -12.51 11.56 -7.81
N LEU A 563 -12.71 10.48 -8.58
CA LEU A 563 -11.65 9.84 -9.35
C LEU A 563 -11.00 10.80 -10.35
N SER A 564 -11.80 11.66 -11.00
CA SER A 564 -11.31 12.62 -12.00
C SER A 564 -10.38 13.71 -11.43
N MET A 565 -10.34 13.88 -10.12
CA MET A 565 -9.43 14.83 -9.47
C MET A 565 -7.98 14.34 -9.50
N GLY A 566 -7.77 13.02 -9.50
CA GLY A 566 -6.45 12.45 -9.36
C GLY A 566 -5.73 13.04 -8.14
N GLN A 567 -4.45 13.36 -8.28
CA GLN A 567 -3.62 13.98 -7.25
C GLN A 567 -3.54 15.52 -7.37
N SER A 568 -4.42 16.13 -8.20
CA SER A 568 -4.34 17.57 -8.51
C SER A 568 -4.81 18.49 -7.38
N GLN A 569 -5.48 17.96 -6.37
CA GLN A 569 -5.95 18.67 -5.18
C GLN A 569 -5.52 17.92 -3.92
N PRO A 570 -5.53 18.56 -2.73
CA PRO A 570 -5.37 17.84 -1.48
C PRO A 570 -6.36 16.69 -1.37
N TRP A 571 -5.92 15.54 -0.83
CA TRP A 571 -6.76 14.35 -0.71
C TRP A 571 -8.06 14.58 0.09
N GLN A 572 -8.05 15.56 1.01
CA GLN A 572 -9.24 15.96 1.77
C GLN A 572 -10.33 16.54 0.86
N ASP A 573 -9.96 17.21 -0.25
CA ASP A 573 -10.93 17.73 -1.23
C ASP A 573 -11.57 16.59 -2.03
N ALA A 574 -10.77 15.57 -2.38
CA ALA A 574 -11.28 14.36 -3.00
C ALA A 574 -12.22 13.59 -2.06
N LEU A 575 -11.85 13.48 -0.78
CA LEU A 575 -12.71 12.88 0.24
C LEU A 575 -14.04 13.65 0.38
N GLU A 576 -13.98 14.98 0.50
CA GLU A 576 -15.17 15.82 0.61
C GLU A 576 -16.11 15.67 -0.59
N SER A 577 -15.56 15.48 -1.79
CA SER A 577 -16.38 15.34 -3.01
C SER A 577 -17.26 14.08 -3.00
N ILE A 578 -16.86 13.03 -2.31
CA ILE A 578 -17.61 11.75 -2.25
C ILE A 578 -18.40 11.59 -0.96
N ILE A 579 -17.87 12.02 0.20
CA ILE A 579 -18.55 11.81 1.49
C ILE A 579 -19.11 13.09 2.13
N GLY A 580 -18.83 14.27 1.56
CA GLY A 580 -19.36 15.55 2.04
C GLY A 580 -18.62 16.12 3.25
N THR A 581 -17.49 15.53 3.68
CA THR A 581 -16.61 16.05 4.74
C THR A 581 -15.15 15.81 4.39
N ARG A 582 -14.27 16.61 4.97
CA ARG A 582 -12.80 16.51 4.81
C ARG A 582 -12.15 15.60 5.87
N GLU A 583 -12.95 14.99 6.74
CA GLU A 583 -12.46 14.26 7.90
C GLU A 583 -12.39 12.75 7.65
N LEU A 584 -11.22 12.16 7.86
CA LEU A 584 -11.04 10.73 7.95
C LEU A 584 -11.64 10.23 9.28
N SER A 585 -12.47 9.19 9.24
CA SER A 585 -13.14 8.63 10.43
C SER A 585 -13.30 7.12 10.36
N GLY A 586 -13.12 6.44 11.49
CA GLY A 586 -13.40 5.02 11.64
C GLY A 586 -14.88 4.65 11.76
N THR A 587 -15.77 5.63 11.90
CA THR A 587 -17.19 5.40 12.20
C THR A 587 -17.90 4.58 11.12
N ALA A 588 -17.57 4.80 9.83
CA ALA A 588 -18.18 4.05 8.74
C ALA A 588 -17.87 2.53 8.81
N MET A 589 -16.64 2.18 9.20
CA MET A 589 -16.26 0.78 9.45
C MET A 589 -17.04 0.19 10.63
N LEU A 590 -17.20 0.95 11.73
CA LEU A 590 -18.06 0.53 12.84
C LEU A 590 -19.51 0.25 12.40
N ASN A 591 -20.06 1.14 11.57
CA ASN A 591 -21.43 1.01 11.08
C ASN A 591 -21.59 -0.21 10.15
N TYR A 592 -20.58 -0.50 9.33
CA TYR A 592 -20.56 -1.69 8.48
C TYR A 592 -20.58 -2.98 9.29
N TYR A 593 -19.79 -3.06 10.36
CA TYR A 593 -19.70 -4.20 11.25
C TYR A 593 -20.66 -4.14 12.46
N ALA A 594 -21.62 -3.22 12.48
CA ALA A 594 -22.53 -3.05 13.63
C ALA A 594 -23.24 -4.36 14.03
N PRO A 595 -23.79 -5.18 13.09
CA PRO A 595 -24.42 -6.45 13.49
C PRO A 595 -23.43 -7.42 14.15
N LEU A 596 -22.20 -7.51 13.66
CA LEU A 596 -21.16 -8.32 14.29
C LEU A 596 -20.78 -7.78 15.67
N LYS A 597 -20.66 -6.46 15.80
CA LYS A 597 -20.32 -5.82 17.08
C LYS A 597 -21.38 -6.11 18.14
N GLU A 598 -22.66 -6.03 17.79
CA GLU A 598 -23.77 -6.38 18.69
C GLU A 598 -23.70 -7.86 19.11
N TRP A 599 -23.44 -8.75 18.17
CA TRP A 599 -23.27 -10.17 18.47
C TRP A 599 -22.07 -10.42 19.40
N LEU A 600 -20.91 -9.81 19.10
CA LEU A 600 -19.69 -9.91 19.91
C LEU A 600 -19.92 -9.40 21.35
N ASP A 601 -20.68 -8.32 21.52
CA ASP A 601 -20.98 -7.78 22.85
C ASP A 601 -21.79 -8.77 23.69
N VAL A 602 -22.72 -9.51 23.07
CA VAL A 602 -23.46 -10.57 23.74
C VAL A 602 -22.54 -11.75 24.12
N GLN A 603 -21.65 -12.16 23.19
CA GLN A 603 -20.70 -13.25 23.46
C GLN A 603 -19.71 -12.90 24.58
N ASN A 604 -19.38 -11.63 24.70
CA ASN A 604 -18.43 -11.14 25.69
C ASN A 604 -19.06 -10.79 27.06
N GLU A 605 -20.37 -10.99 27.25
CA GLU A 605 -21.01 -10.74 28.55
C GLU A 605 -20.31 -11.50 29.67
N GLY A 606 -19.78 -10.77 30.65
CA GLY A 606 -19.08 -11.32 31.81
C GLY A 606 -17.61 -11.66 31.60
N ARG A 607 -17.07 -11.47 30.39
CA ARG A 607 -15.63 -11.58 30.11
C ARG A 607 -14.89 -10.27 30.47
N SER A 608 -13.61 -10.38 30.82
CA SER A 608 -12.71 -9.24 31.01
C SER A 608 -12.07 -8.88 29.66
N CYS A 609 -12.57 -7.85 29.01
CA CYS A 609 -12.08 -7.40 27.71
C CYS A 609 -11.01 -6.30 27.83
N GLY A 610 -10.21 -6.14 26.78
CA GLY A 610 -9.05 -5.25 26.73
C GLY A 610 -7.74 -5.96 27.15
N TRP A 611 -6.63 -5.19 27.06
CA TRP A 611 -5.28 -5.69 27.33
C TRP A 611 -4.39 -4.62 27.97
#